data_b5b19c21e3a6e74b15e481c1354c7435
#
_entry.id   b5b19c21e3a6e74b15e481c1354c7435
#
_cell.length_a   1.000
_cell.length_b   1.000
_cell.length_c   1.000
_cell.angle_alpha   90.00
_cell.angle_beta   90.00
_cell.angle_gamma   90.00
#
_symmetry.space_group_name_H-M   'P 1'
#
loop_
_entity.id
_entity.type
_entity.pdbx_description
1 polymer ?
#
loop_
_entity_poly.entity_id
_entity_poly.type
_entity_poly.pdbx_seq_one_letter_code
_entity_poly.pdbx_strand_id
1 'polypeptide(L)'
;MCKNTVLFLFLFQSVLLAKDLDRYQAHSKRVTIHRDEWGIPHIYGKTDADAVFGLMYAQCEDDFARVEMNYIEKLGRMSEVKGEGALAYDLYIKLLIDEKEAQQEFKTSPIWFKKLLIAYADGINYFLLKHPTIKPKLLTHFEPWFPLLWTDGSIGAISTGDITEQETAQFYGLNPQFTAVKKYQDPEEKLTGSNGFAVSSLHSKSGHAML
;
A
#
# COMPACT_ATOMS: atom_id res chain seq x y z
N MET A 1 -36.70 21.61 8.92
CA MET A 1 -36.22 20.20 9.01
C MET A 1 -34.72 19.98 8.78
N CYS A 2 -33.92 20.97 8.39
CA CYS A 2 -32.50 20.75 8.01
C CYS A 2 -31.46 20.74 9.17
N LYS A 3 -31.75 21.35 10.32
CA LYS A 3 -30.76 21.45 11.43
C LYS A 3 -30.50 20.13 12.19
N ASN A 4 -31.53 19.29 12.34
CA ASN A 4 -31.40 18.04 13.09
C ASN A 4 -30.66 16.94 12.28
N THR A 5 -30.73 16.97 10.95
CA THR A 5 -30.06 16.00 10.09
C THR A 5 -28.54 16.24 10.06
N VAL A 6 -28.12 17.50 10.08
CA VAL A 6 -26.68 17.86 10.11
C VAL A 6 -26.05 17.48 11.46
N LEU A 7 -26.75 17.70 12.57
CA LEU A 7 -26.28 17.33 13.91
C LEU A 7 -26.15 15.81 14.06
N PHE A 8 -27.07 15.04 13.47
CA PHE A 8 -27.03 13.58 13.51
C PHE A 8 -25.85 12.99 12.68
N LEU A 9 -25.54 13.60 11.54
CA LEU A 9 -24.35 13.25 10.74
C LEU A 9 -23.04 13.53 11.49
N PHE A 10 -22.93 14.67 12.18
CA PHE A 10 -21.74 15.00 12.99
C PHE A 10 -21.56 14.04 14.16
N LEU A 11 -22.61 13.66 14.84
CA LEU A 11 -22.56 12.70 15.95
C LEU A 11 -22.17 11.30 15.47
N PHE A 12 -22.66 10.85 14.32
CA PHE A 12 -22.33 9.55 13.73
C PHE A 12 -20.87 9.49 13.29
N GLN A 13 -20.35 10.55 12.69
CA GLN A 13 -18.96 10.66 12.26
C GLN A 13 -17.99 10.69 13.47
N SER A 14 -18.36 11.36 14.56
CA SER A 14 -17.53 11.38 15.78
C SER A 14 -17.45 10.02 16.48
N VAL A 15 -18.51 9.22 16.45
CA VAL A 15 -18.53 7.87 17.03
C VAL A 15 -17.67 6.88 16.20
N LEU A 16 -17.69 6.98 14.87
CA LEU A 16 -16.82 6.17 14.02
C LEU A 16 -15.34 6.48 14.24
N LEU A 17 -14.98 7.76 14.29
CA LEU A 17 -13.61 8.21 14.59
C LEU A 17 -13.14 7.74 15.97
N ALA A 18 -14.00 7.75 16.97
CA ALA A 18 -13.67 7.28 18.32
C ALA A 18 -13.38 5.78 18.33
N LYS A 19 -14.18 4.99 17.62
CA LYS A 19 -14.00 3.52 17.53
C LYS A 19 -12.70 3.14 16.80
N ASP A 20 -12.34 3.86 15.76
CA ASP A 20 -11.08 3.64 15.05
C ASP A 20 -9.88 4.00 15.93
N LEU A 21 -9.98 5.11 16.66
CA LEU A 21 -8.94 5.53 17.61
C LEU A 21 -8.70 4.48 18.70
N ASP A 22 -9.75 3.92 19.29
CA ASP A 22 -9.64 2.86 20.29
C ASP A 22 -8.93 1.62 19.72
N ARG A 23 -9.24 1.25 18.46
CA ARG A 23 -8.60 0.12 17.77
C ARG A 23 -7.12 0.41 17.51
N TYR A 24 -6.76 1.59 17.02
CA TYR A 24 -5.36 2.00 16.82
C TYR A 24 -4.56 1.95 18.11
N GLN A 25 -5.12 2.48 19.19
CA GLN A 25 -4.49 2.44 20.51
C GLN A 25 -4.36 1.02 21.06
N ALA A 26 -5.33 0.16 20.80
CA ALA A 26 -5.26 -1.23 21.20
C ALA A 26 -4.11 -1.97 20.49
N HIS A 27 -3.91 -1.76 19.18
CA HIS A 27 -2.77 -2.29 18.45
C HIS A 27 -1.45 -1.71 18.98
N SER A 28 -1.35 -0.40 19.12
CA SER A 28 -0.10 0.26 19.53
C SER A 28 0.42 -0.19 20.91
N LYS A 29 -0.47 -0.60 21.83
CA LYS A 29 -0.09 -1.15 23.14
C LYS A 29 0.45 -2.59 23.07
N ARG A 30 0.26 -3.30 21.95
CA ARG A 30 0.65 -4.70 21.77
C ARG A 30 1.80 -4.88 20.78
N VAL A 31 2.32 -3.77 20.23
CA VAL A 31 3.42 -3.75 19.27
C VAL A 31 4.65 -3.12 19.92
N THR A 32 5.81 -3.72 19.66
CA THR A 32 7.11 -3.11 19.92
C THR A 32 7.88 -3.08 18.62
N ILE A 33 8.39 -1.91 18.26
CA ILE A 33 9.28 -1.71 17.11
C ILE A 33 10.66 -1.39 17.67
N HIS A 34 11.62 -2.25 17.39
CA HIS A 34 13.01 -2.05 17.75
C HIS A 34 13.82 -1.83 16.48
N ARG A 35 14.51 -0.70 16.36
CA ARG A 35 15.42 -0.46 15.25
C ARG A 35 16.85 -0.83 15.69
N ASP A 36 17.49 -1.65 14.87
CA ASP A 36 18.89 -2.03 15.11
C ASP A 36 19.86 -0.90 14.73
N GLU A 37 21.16 -1.18 14.82
CA GLU A 37 22.23 -0.23 14.47
C GLU A 37 22.22 0.21 13.00
N TRP A 38 21.57 -0.56 12.12
CA TRP A 38 21.39 -0.26 10.70
C TRP A 38 20.09 0.48 10.41
N GLY A 39 19.27 0.72 11.45
CA GLY A 39 17.95 1.33 11.32
C GLY A 39 16.87 0.37 10.85
N ILE A 40 17.15 -0.93 10.71
CA ILE A 40 16.18 -1.93 10.27
C ILE A 40 15.15 -2.16 11.39
N PRO A 41 13.84 -2.01 11.12
CA PRO A 41 12.81 -2.21 12.11
C PRO A 41 12.54 -3.70 12.36
N HIS A 42 12.72 -4.15 13.58
CA HIS A 42 12.29 -5.46 14.07
C HIS A 42 10.97 -5.29 14.81
N ILE A 43 9.92 -5.94 14.31
CA ILE A 43 8.56 -5.71 14.76
C ILE A 43 8.05 -6.93 15.53
N TYR A 44 7.64 -6.70 16.76
CA TYR A 44 7.10 -7.71 17.68
C TYR A 44 5.65 -7.37 17.98
N GLY A 45 4.72 -8.18 17.49
CA GLY A 45 3.29 -8.07 17.77
C GLY A 45 2.81 -9.24 18.61
N LYS A 46 1.79 -9.03 19.45
CA LYS A 46 1.15 -10.15 20.20
C LYS A 46 0.30 -11.04 19.30
N THR A 47 -0.13 -10.54 18.16
CA THR A 47 -0.87 -11.26 17.12
C THR A 47 -0.34 -10.87 15.75
N ASP A 48 -0.65 -11.66 14.71
CA ASP A 48 -0.27 -11.34 13.32
C ASP A 48 -0.78 -9.95 12.91
N ALA A 49 -2.01 -9.61 13.29
CA ALA A 49 -2.59 -8.29 13.02
C ALA A 49 -1.79 -7.16 13.72
N ASP A 50 -1.32 -7.38 14.94
CA ASP A 50 -0.46 -6.41 15.63
C ASP A 50 0.88 -6.24 14.90
N ALA A 51 1.46 -7.34 14.42
CA ALA A 51 2.72 -7.29 13.65
C ALA A 51 2.53 -6.53 12.32
N VAL A 52 1.43 -6.78 11.59
CA VAL A 52 1.09 -6.05 10.34
C VAL A 52 0.86 -4.57 10.61
N PHE A 53 0.16 -4.21 11.69
CA PHE A 53 -0.01 -2.81 12.10
C PHE A 53 1.35 -2.14 12.34
N GLY A 54 2.25 -2.78 13.09
CA GLY A 54 3.57 -2.27 13.37
C GLY A 54 4.45 -2.15 12.13
N LEU A 55 4.35 -3.11 11.20
CA LEU A 55 5.05 -3.08 9.91
C LEU A 55 4.68 -1.83 9.11
N MET A 56 3.38 -1.57 8.95
CA MET A 56 2.93 -0.43 8.17
C MET A 56 3.23 0.91 8.85
N TYR A 57 3.17 0.96 10.17
CA TYR A 57 3.61 2.13 10.92
C TYR A 57 5.10 2.42 10.68
N ALA A 58 5.97 1.41 10.79
CA ALA A 58 7.41 1.56 10.56
C ALA A 58 7.74 1.94 9.11
N GLN A 59 7.04 1.37 8.12
CA GLN A 59 7.22 1.77 6.71
C GLN A 59 6.84 3.23 6.48
N CYS A 60 5.80 3.72 7.15
CA CYS A 60 5.42 5.13 7.06
C CYS A 60 6.42 6.05 7.77
N GLU A 61 7.05 5.61 8.87
CA GLU A 61 8.16 6.34 9.49
C GLU A 61 9.34 6.49 8.54
N ASP A 62 9.63 5.45 7.76
CA ASP A 62 10.75 5.47 6.81
C ASP A 62 10.44 6.29 5.56
N ASP A 63 9.28 6.11 4.94
CA ASP A 63 8.91 6.84 3.71
C ASP A 63 7.39 6.83 3.47
N PHE A 64 6.64 7.63 4.22
CA PHE A 64 5.19 7.79 4.00
C PHE A 64 4.87 8.27 2.59
N ALA A 65 5.70 9.14 2.01
CA ALA A 65 5.43 9.66 0.68
C ALA A 65 5.41 8.56 -0.39
N ARG A 66 6.26 7.55 -0.26
CA ARG A 66 6.27 6.38 -1.14
C ARG A 66 5.04 5.50 -0.90
N VAL A 67 4.68 5.26 0.37
CA VAL A 67 3.47 4.48 0.72
C VAL A 67 2.23 5.13 0.10
N GLU A 68 2.08 6.44 0.25
CA GLU A 68 0.96 7.19 -0.34
C GLU A 68 0.95 7.10 -1.87
N MET A 69 2.10 7.36 -2.51
CA MET A 69 2.21 7.36 -3.97
C MET A 69 1.88 6.00 -4.58
N ASN A 70 2.26 4.90 -3.93
CA ASN A 70 1.91 3.54 -4.38
C ASN A 70 0.40 3.35 -4.46
N TYR A 71 -0.36 3.86 -3.48
CA TYR A 71 -1.83 3.75 -3.51
C TYR A 71 -2.49 4.73 -4.45
N ILE A 72 -1.97 5.96 -4.59
CA ILE A 72 -2.42 6.91 -5.61
C ILE A 72 -2.30 6.28 -7.01
N GLU A 73 -1.19 5.61 -7.26
CA GLU A 73 -0.94 4.87 -8.51
C GLU A 73 -1.97 3.75 -8.72
N LYS A 74 -2.15 2.87 -7.74
CA LYS A 74 -3.07 1.71 -7.86
C LYS A 74 -4.54 2.10 -7.91
N LEU A 75 -4.88 3.26 -7.39
CA LEU A 75 -6.21 3.86 -7.54
C LEU A 75 -6.41 4.55 -8.90
N GLY A 76 -5.38 4.62 -9.76
CA GLY A 76 -5.43 5.35 -11.03
C GLY A 76 -5.76 6.82 -10.82
N ARG A 77 -5.03 7.48 -9.89
CA ARG A 77 -5.24 8.88 -9.49
C ARG A 77 -3.97 9.71 -9.56
N MET A 78 -2.98 9.25 -10.33
CA MET A 78 -1.71 9.95 -10.49
C MET A 78 -1.86 11.34 -11.13
N SER A 79 -2.84 11.50 -12.02
CA SER A 79 -3.12 12.79 -12.67
C SER A 79 -3.54 13.88 -11.67
N GLU A 80 -4.16 13.52 -10.55
CA GLU A 80 -4.52 14.48 -9.48
C GLU A 80 -3.29 15.07 -8.78
N VAL A 81 -2.13 14.38 -8.84
CA VAL A 81 -0.89 14.79 -8.17
C VAL A 81 0.18 15.23 -9.18
N LYS A 82 0.22 14.60 -10.35
CA LYS A 82 1.26 14.82 -11.38
C LYS A 82 0.76 15.65 -12.57
N GLY A 83 -0.54 15.94 -12.62
CA GLY A 83 -1.17 16.69 -13.69
C GLY A 83 -1.59 15.83 -14.88
N GLU A 84 -2.12 16.48 -15.91
CA GLU A 84 -2.75 15.86 -17.08
C GLU A 84 -1.86 14.85 -17.81
N GLY A 85 -0.55 15.05 -17.78
CA GLY A 85 0.39 14.12 -18.41
C GLY A 85 0.34 12.68 -17.86
N ALA A 86 -0.20 12.47 -16.64
CA ALA A 86 -0.37 11.16 -16.05
C ALA A 86 -1.74 10.50 -16.36
N LEU A 87 -2.64 11.17 -17.09
CA LEU A 87 -3.99 10.69 -17.32
C LEU A 87 -4.05 9.38 -18.10
N ALA A 88 -3.18 9.20 -19.09
CA ALA A 88 -3.09 7.96 -19.86
C ALA A 88 -2.75 6.76 -18.95
N TYR A 89 -1.84 6.98 -18.03
CA TYR A 89 -1.47 5.97 -17.03
C TYR A 89 -2.61 5.65 -16.07
N ASP A 90 -3.34 6.63 -15.56
CA ASP A 90 -4.50 6.41 -14.69
C ASP A 90 -5.58 5.60 -15.41
N LEU A 91 -5.86 5.90 -16.67
CA LEU A 91 -6.81 5.14 -17.49
C LEU A 91 -6.33 3.70 -17.70
N TYR A 92 -5.03 3.49 -17.97
CA TYR A 92 -4.43 2.17 -18.07
C TYR A 92 -4.60 1.37 -16.78
N ILE A 93 -4.29 1.97 -15.62
CA ILE A 93 -4.48 1.30 -14.32
C ILE A 93 -5.95 0.93 -14.09
N LYS A 94 -6.89 1.80 -14.43
CA LYS A 94 -8.33 1.54 -14.29
C LYS A 94 -8.89 0.46 -15.23
N LEU A 95 -8.16 0.10 -16.29
CA LEU A 95 -8.48 -1.07 -17.10
C LEU A 95 -8.04 -2.38 -16.43
N LEU A 96 -7.01 -2.34 -15.58
CA LEU A 96 -6.41 -3.52 -14.95
C LEU A 96 -6.93 -3.78 -13.54
N ILE A 97 -7.33 -2.72 -12.83
CA ILE A 97 -7.70 -2.78 -11.41
C ILE A 97 -9.11 -2.26 -11.22
N ASP A 98 -10.01 -3.11 -10.73
CA ASP A 98 -11.38 -2.72 -10.35
C ASP A 98 -11.48 -2.54 -8.84
N GLU A 99 -11.67 -1.30 -8.40
CA GLU A 99 -11.89 -0.96 -7.00
C GLU A 99 -13.10 -1.68 -6.39
N LYS A 100 -14.16 -1.91 -7.17
CA LYS A 100 -15.37 -2.60 -6.70
C LYS A 100 -15.10 -4.07 -6.43
N GLU A 101 -14.28 -4.70 -7.27
CA GLU A 101 -13.85 -6.07 -7.08
C GLU A 101 -13.00 -6.20 -5.81
N ALA A 102 -12.01 -5.33 -5.60
CA ALA A 102 -11.22 -5.29 -4.38
C ALA A 102 -12.07 -5.07 -3.11
N GLN A 103 -13.06 -4.18 -3.17
CA GLN A 103 -14.01 -3.99 -2.07
C GLN A 103 -14.88 -5.22 -1.82
N GLN A 104 -15.31 -5.91 -2.88
CA GLN A 104 -16.10 -7.14 -2.76
C GLN A 104 -15.25 -8.28 -2.20
N GLU A 105 -14.01 -8.42 -2.65
CA GLU A 105 -13.05 -9.38 -2.12
C GLU A 105 -12.82 -9.14 -0.62
N PHE A 106 -12.60 -7.90 -0.20
CA PHE A 106 -12.52 -7.57 1.21
C PHE A 106 -13.76 -8.02 1.98
N LYS A 107 -14.99 -7.75 1.45
CA LYS A 107 -16.24 -8.12 2.12
C LYS A 107 -16.43 -9.63 2.26
N THR A 108 -15.96 -10.41 1.30
CA THR A 108 -16.10 -11.87 1.28
C THR A 108 -14.92 -12.62 1.91
N SER A 109 -13.82 -11.95 2.14
CA SER A 109 -12.60 -12.52 2.73
C SER A 109 -12.85 -13.17 4.10
N PRO A 110 -12.10 -14.22 4.46
CA PRO A 110 -12.17 -14.84 5.78
C PRO A 110 -11.86 -13.84 6.90
N ILE A 111 -12.42 -14.07 8.07
CA ILE A 111 -12.30 -13.16 9.24
C ILE A 111 -10.83 -12.92 9.62
N TRP A 112 -9.98 -13.94 9.55
CA TRP A 112 -8.56 -13.79 9.89
C TRP A 112 -7.86 -12.84 8.92
N PHE A 113 -8.14 -12.94 7.62
CA PHE A 113 -7.52 -12.10 6.59
C PHE A 113 -8.04 -10.64 6.68
N LYS A 114 -9.35 -10.45 6.91
CA LYS A 114 -9.89 -9.11 7.18
C LYS A 114 -9.19 -8.42 8.34
N LYS A 115 -8.86 -9.16 9.41
CA LYS A 115 -8.12 -8.58 10.54
C LYS A 115 -6.74 -8.08 10.15
N LEU A 116 -6.04 -8.76 9.24
CA LEU A 116 -4.74 -8.33 8.73
C LEU A 116 -4.89 -7.08 7.85
N LEU A 117 -5.86 -7.08 6.92
CA LEU A 117 -6.14 -5.93 6.04
C LEU A 117 -6.56 -4.69 6.83
N ILE A 118 -7.39 -4.84 7.86
CA ILE A 118 -7.77 -3.75 8.76
C ILE A 118 -6.52 -3.24 9.51
N ALA A 119 -5.71 -4.11 10.07
CA ALA A 119 -4.50 -3.73 10.80
C ALA A 119 -3.47 -3.04 9.89
N TYR A 120 -3.40 -3.42 8.63
CA TYR A 120 -2.59 -2.79 7.60
C TYR A 120 -2.98 -1.31 7.41
N ALA A 121 -4.26 -1.04 7.16
CA ALA A 121 -4.76 0.32 7.01
C ALA A 121 -4.63 1.12 8.32
N ASP A 122 -4.90 0.47 9.45
CA ASP A 122 -4.80 1.09 10.78
C ASP A 122 -3.38 1.56 11.10
N GLY A 123 -2.35 0.80 10.70
CA GLY A 123 -0.96 1.21 10.89
C GLY A 123 -0.63 2.52 10.18
N ILE A 124 -1.06 2.66 8.93
CA ILE A 124 -0.88 3.89 8.13
C ILE A 124 -1.70 5.06 8.72
N ASN A 125 -2.97 4.81 9.01
CA ASN A 125 -3.86 5.84 9.55
C ASN A 125 -3.41 6.31 10.94
N TYR A 126 -2.90 5.41 11.77
CA TYR A 126 -2.34 5.76 13.07
C TYR A 126 -1.06 6.57 12.94
N PHE A 127 -0.20 6.25 11.97
CA PHE A 127 0.97 7.07 11.67
C PHE A 127 0.58 8.50 11.33
N LEU A 128 -0.38 8.72 10.43
CA LEU A 128 -0.88 10.05 10.10
C LEU A 128 -1.46 10.79 11.31
N LEU A 129 -2.20 10.08 12.15
CA LEU A 129 -2.73 10.63 13.39
C LEU A 129 -1.63 11.11 14.35
N LYS A 130 -0.52 10.35 14.44
CA LYS A 130 0.60 10.66 15.33
C LYS A 130 1.53 11.74 14.77
N HIS A 131 1.49 11.99 13.46
CA HIS A 131 2.37 12.91 12.75
C HIS A 131 1.56 14.01 12.00
N PRO A 132 0.85 14.89 12.69
CA PRO A 132 -0.06 15.87 12.06
C PRO A 132 0.67 16.92 11.20
N THR A 133 1.98 17.01 11.30
CA THR A 133 2.82 17.87 10.46
C THR A 133 3.02 17.31 9.05
N ILE A 134 2.90 16.00 8.88
CA ILE A 134 2.95 15.37 7.57
C ILE A 134 1.70 15.75 6.79
N LYS A 135 1.91 16.23 5.57
CA LYS A 135 0.83 16.63 4.66
C LYS A 135 0.72 15.61 3.52
N PRO A 136 -0.29 14.74 3.56
CA PRO A 136 -0.58 13.86 2.42
C PRO A 136 -0.81 14.68 1.16
N LYS A 137 -0.41 14.16 0.01
CA LYS A 137 -0.67 14.80 -1.29
C LYS A 137 -2.12 14.67 -1.70
N LEU A 138 -2.74 13.54 -1.37
CA LEU A 138 -4.10 13.22 -1.77
C LEU A 138 -4.85 12.34 -0.76
N LEU A 139 -4.19 11.32 -0.19
CA LEU A 139 -4.83 10.30 0.63
C LEU A 139 -4.71 10.62 2.11
N THR A 140 -5.77 11.17 2.69
CA THR A 140 -5.85 11.50 4.13
C THR A 140 -6.34 10.32 4.98
N HIS A 141 -6.82 9.26 4.34
CA HIS A 141 -7.29 8.02 4.96
C HIS A 141 -7.02 6.83 4.05
N PHE A 142 -6.64 5.71 4.64
CA PHE A 142 -6.33 4.46 3.95
C PHE A 142 -7.37 3.40 4.31
N GLU A 143 -7.96 2.79 3.29
CA GLU A 143 -9.01 1.81 3.43
C GLU A 143 -8.45 0.38 3.55
N PRO A 144 -9.09 -0.52 4.31
CA PRO A 144 -8.57 -1.87 4.49
C PRO A 144 -8.58 -2.74 3.22
N TRP A 145 -9.27 -2.34 2.17
CA TRP A 145 -9.26 -3.02 0.87
C TRP A 145 -8.13 -2.53 -0.07
N PHE A 146 -7.43 -1.45 0.26
CA PHE A 146 -6.34 -0.93 -0.56
C PHE A 146 -5.23 -1.96 -0.87
N PRO A 147 -4.80 -2.83 0.07
CA PRO A 147 -3.82 -3.85 -0.26
C PRO A 147 -4.26 -4.84 -1.34
N LEU A 148 -5.57 -4.99 -1.57
CA LEU A 148 -6.12 -5.87 -2.59
C LEU A 148 -6.09 -5.24 -4.02
N LEU A 149 -5.76 -3.97 -4.14
CA LEU A 149 -5.49 -3.32 -5.42
C LEU A 149 -4.13 -3.71 -6.01
N TRP A 150 -3.32 -4.44 -5.24
CA TRP A 150 -1.97 -4.76 -5.65
C TRP A 150 -1.96 -5.90 -6.66
N THR A 151 -1.59 -5.60 -7.90
CA THR A 151 -1.16 -6.62 -8.84
C THR A 151 0.34 -6.81 -8.63
N ASP A 152 0.76 -8.00 -8.24
CA ASP A 152 2.17 -8.27 -7.99
C ASP A 152 2.99 -8.11 -9.28
N GLY A 153 3.57 -6.94 -9.46
CA GLY A 153 4.53 -6.65 -10.50
C GLY A 153 5.95 -7.09 -10.16
N SER A 154 6.17 -7.60 -8.94
CA SER A 154 7.52 -7.96 -8.47
C SER A 154 8.04 -9.21 -9.17
N ILE A 155 7.16 -10.08 -9.63
CA ILE A 155 7.53 -11.33 -10.34
C ILE A 155 7.69 -11.09 -11.84
N GLY A 156 7.54 -9.87 -12.36
CA GLY A 156 7.87 -9.51 -13.75
C GLY A 156 7.14 -10.30 -14.86
N ALA A 157 6.32 -11.26 -14.47
CA ALA A 157 5.74 -12.28 -15.34
C ALA A 157 4.21 -12.22 -15.38
N ILE A 158 3.56 -11.38 -14.60
CA ILE A 158 2.11 -11.25 -14.72
C ILE A 158 1.86 -10.34 -15.92
N SER A 159 1.57 -10.97 -17.03
CA SER A 159 1.00 -10.31 -18.19
C SER A 159 -0.28 -9.62 -17.74
N THR A 160 -0.24 -8.30 -17.67
CA THR A 160 -1.41 -7.47 -17.38
C THR A 160 -2.33 -7.35 -18.60
N GLY A 161 -2.44 -8.42 -19.39
CA GLY A 161 -3.06 -8.42 -20.70
C GLY A 161 -2.12 -7.76 -21.75
N ASP A 162 -2.44 -7.93 -23.00
CA ASP A 162 -1.65 -7.38 -24.11
C ASP A 162 -1.87 -5.87 -24.32
N ILE A 163 -2.47 -5.17 -23.35
CA ILE A 163 -2.74 -3.73 -23.43
C ILE A 163 -1.64 -2.97 -22.72
N THR A 164 -1.10 -1.97 -23.39
CA THR A 164 -0.06 -1.07 -22.86
C THR A 164 -0.64 0.32 -22.55
N GLU A 165 0.08 1.07 -21.70
CA GLU A 165 -0.23 2.50 -21.46
C GLU A 165 -0.25 3.29 -22.77
N GLN A 166 0.65 2.97 -23.69
CA GLN A 166 0.76 3.67 -24.97
C GLN A 166 -0.46 3.41 -25.86
N GLU A 167 -0.95 2.18 -25.93
CA GLU A 167 -2.18 1.84 -26.66
C GLU A 167 -3.40 2.51 -26.03
N THR A 168 -3.46 2.56 -24.70
CA THR A 168 -4.50 3.29 -23.96
C THR A 168 -4.47 4.77 -24.33
N ALA A 169 -3.28 5.39 -24.32
CA ALA A 169 -3.10 6.79 -24.70
C ALA A 169 -3.56 7.05 -26.15
N GLN A 170 -3.17 6.19 -27.08
CA GLN A 170 -3.58 6.31 -28.49
C GLN A 170 -5.09 6.17 -28.66
N PHE A 171 -5.72 5.22 -27.97
CA PHE A 171 -7.18 5.02 -28.01
C PHE A 171 -7.95 6.27 -27.57
N TYR A 172 -7.48 6.95 -26.52
CA TYR A 172 -8.11 8.17 -26.00
C TYR A 172 -7.59 9.45 -26.64
N GLY A 173 -6.68 9.39 -27.62
CA GLY A 173 -6.09 10.57 -28.26
C GLY A 173 -5.24 11.42 -27.30
N LEU A 174 -4.64 10.79 -26.30
CA LEU A 174 -3.79 11.44 -25.29
C LEU A 174 -2.31 11.39 -25.70
N ASN A 175 -1.55 12.39 -25.25
CA ASN A 175 -0.10 12.36 -25.35
C ASN A 175 0.48 12.03 -23.96
N PRO A 176 0.95 10.81 -23.70
CA PRO A 176 1.48 10.44 -22.40
C PRO A 176 2.81 11.16 -22.15
N GLN A 177 2.82 12.05 -21.16
CA GLN A 177 4.04 12.75 -20.70
C GLN A 177 4.60 12.12 -19.42
N PHE A 178 3.82 11.25 -18.77
CA PHE A 178 4.17 10.57 -17.57
C PHE A 178 4.27 9.06 -17.85
N THR A 179 5.44 8.51 -17.67
CA THR A 179 5.63 7.06 -17.56
C THR A 179 5.89 6.76 -16.08
N ALA A 180 4.99 6.01 -15.46
CA ALA A 180 5.17 5.57 -14.09
C ALA A 180 6.33 4.61 -14.04
N VAL A 181 7.44 4.92 -13.69
CA VAL A 181 8.66 4.11 -13.74
C VAL A 181 9.11 3.87 -15.18
N LYS A 182 10.21 4.48 -15.59
CA LYS A 182 11.02 3.88 -16.64
C LYS A 182 11.23 2.43 -16.18
N LYS A 183 10.51 1.48 -16.79
CA LYS A 183 10.96 0.10 -16.73
C LYS A 183 12.44 0.17 -17.07
N TYR A 184 13.28 -0.18 -16.12
CA TYR A 184 14.68 -0.40 -16.42
C TYR A 184 14.68 -1.49 -17.49
N GLN A 185 14.78 -1.08 -18.74
CA GLN A 185 14.98 -2.00 -19.84
C GLN A 185 16.45 -2.38 -19.73
N ASP A 186 16.67 -3.45 -18.98
CA ASP A 186 17.95 -4.15 -19.04
C ASP A 186 18.12 -4.63 -20.49
N PRO A 187 19.16 -4.20 -21.21
CA PRO A 187 19.44 -4.69 -22.54
C PRO A 187 19.63 -6.23 -22.61
N GLU A 188 19.80 -6.87 -21.47
CA GLU A 188 19.90 -8.31 -21.29
C GLU A 188 18.63 -8.93 -20.67
N GLU A 189 17.45 -8.57 -21.14
CA GLU A 189 16.12 -8.99 -20.70
C GLU A 189 15.87 -10.54 -20.69
N LYS A 190 16.81 -11.34 -20.25
CA LYS A 190 16.66 -12.81 -20.32
C LYS A 190 16.59 -13.55 -18.98
N LEU A 191 16.79 -12.90 -17.85
CA LEU A 191 16.73 -13.57 -16.54
C LEU A 191 16.08 -12.69 -15.49
N THR A 192 14.78 -12.46 -15.56
CA THR A 192 14.00 -11.95 -14.44
C THR A 192 13.74 -13.12 -13.48
N GLY A 193 14.46 -13.14 -12.39
CA GLY A 193 14.30 -14.12 -11.31
C GLY A 193 14.52 -13.48 -9.96
N SER A 194 14.01 -14.12 -8.93
CA SER A 194 14.33 -13.74 -7.56
C SER A 194 15.80 -13.99 -7.28
N ASN A 195 16.46 -13.07 -6.59
CA ASN A 195 17.82 -13.27 -6.13
C ASN A 195 17.82 -14.28 -4.97
N GLY A 196 18.59 -15.34 -5.11
CA GLY A 196 18.85 -16.30 -4.04
C GLY A 196 20.34 -16.34 -3.70
N PHE A 197 20.65 -16.39 -2.41
CA PHE A 197 22.01 -16.52 -1.92
C PHE A 197 22.15 -17.84 -1.19
N ALA A 198 23.06 -18.70 -1.64
CA ALA A 198 23.41 -19.92 -0.93
C ALA A 198 24.83 -19.76 -0.37
N VAL A 199 24.98 -19.87 0.94
CA VAL A 199 26.26 -19.84 1.62
C VAL A 199 26.59 -21.25 2.13
N SER A 200 27.68 -21.84 1.66
CA SER A 200 28.09 -23.17 2.14
C SER A 200 28.53 -23.14 3.61
N SER A 201 28.47 -24.28 4.27
CA SER A 201 28.92 -24.43 5.66
C SER A 201 30.35 -23.99 5.87
N LEU A 202 31.19 -24.10 4.85
CA LEU A 202 32.62 -23.68 4.91
C LEU A 202 32.79 -22.16 4.99
N HIS A 203 31.83 -21.41 4.45
CA HIS A 203 31.85 -19.94 4.41
C HIS A 203 30.92 -19.30 5.43
N SER A 204 30.13 -20.10 6.14
CA SER A 204 29.26 -19.63 7.20
C SER A 204 29.98 -19.59 8.54
N LYS A 205 29.86 -18.48 9.27
CA LYS A 205 30.42 -18.35 10.63
C LYS A 205 29.82 -19.38 11.60
N SER A 206 28.60 -19.82 11.38
CA SER A 206 27.91 -20.82 12.20
C SER A 206 28.28 -22.26 11.85
N GLY A 207 29.02 -22.51 10.77
CA GLY A 207 29.33 -23.85 10.26
C GLY A 207 28.14 -24.58 9.63
N HIS A 208 27.01 -23.90 9.43
CA HIS A 208 25.83 -24.46 8.77
C HIS A 208 25.63 -23.81 7.41
N ALA A 209 25.13 -24.58 6.42
CA ALA A 209 24.68 -23.99 5.16
C ALA A 209 23.47 -23.10 5.37
N MET A 210 23.40 -21.97 4.64
CA MET A 210 22.28 -21.03 4.66
C MET A 210 21.78 -20.82 3.22
N LEU A 211 20.48 -20.71 3.07
CA LEU A 211 19.77 -20.37 1.84
C LEU A 211 19.02 -19.07 2.04
#